data_316d962a1ff5569b6e3ad40bbcfa0404
#
_entry.id   316d962a1ff5569b6e3ad40bbcfa0404
#
_cell.length_a   1.000
_cell.length_b   1.000
_cell.length_c   1.000
_cell.angle_alpha   90.00
_cell.angle_beta   90.00
_cell.angle_gamma   90.00
#
_symmetry.space_group_name_H-M   'P 1'
#
loop_
_entity.id
_entity.type
_entity.pdbx_description
1 polymer ?
#
loop_
_entity_poly.entity_id
_entity_poly.type
_entity_poly.pdbx_seq_one_letter_code
_entity_poly.pdbx_strand_id
1 'polypeptide(L)' 'MRFPLTEQQALILVRLIQNKKLLQREMDPLDMVVLTQVGAIKMTKENNNNKGLAITNAGRRRFIKWARKNEMLND' A
#
# COMPACT_ATOMS: atom_id res chain seq x y z
N MET A 1 -0.53 18.71 2.17
CA MET A 1 0.19 18.11 3.32
C MET A 1 0.62 16.69 2.98
N ARG A 2 1.85 16.36 3.29
CA ARG A 2 2.37 15.03 3.02
C ARG A 2 2.29 14.19 4.28
N PHE A 3 1.70 13.02 4.15
CA PHE A 3 1.71 12.06 5.24
C PHE A 3 2.90 11.13 5.04
N PRO A 4 3.83 11.08 5.98
CA PRO A 4 4.92 10.12 5.86
C PRO A 4 4.36 8.70 5.93
N LEU A 5 4.99 7.82 5.16
CA LEU A 5 4.59 6.42 5.15
C LEU A 5 5.05 5.78 6.45
N THR A 6 4.13 5.12 7.14
CA THR A 6 4.51 4.37 8.33
C THR A 6 5.07 3.01 7.93
N GLU A 7 5.80 2.38 8.86
CA GLU A 7 6.33 1.04 8.59
C GLU A 7 5.22 0.06 8.26
N GLN A 8 4.12 0.12 8.99
CA GLN A 8 2.99 -0.77 8.75
C GLN A 8 2.38 -0.53 7.37
N GLN A 9 2.24 0.73 6.96
CA GLN A 9 1.74 1.07 5.64
C GLN A 9 2.69 0.60 4.54
N ALA A 10 4.00 0.73 4.79
CA ALA A 10 5.00 0.25 3.85
C ALA A 10 4.92 -1.27 3.68
N LEU A 11 4.67 -2.00 4.75
CA LEU A 11 4.51 -3.46 4.66
C LEU A 11 3.30 -3.84 3.82
N ILE A 12 2.22 -3.07 3.91
CA ILE A 12 1.05 -3.28 3.07
C ILE A 12 1.42 -3.12 1.59
N LEU A 13 2.17 -2.07 1.27
CA LEU A 13 2.59 -1.83 -0.11
C LEU A 13 3.52 -2.93 -0.61
N VAL A 14 4.42 -3.43 0.25
CA VAL A 14 5.30 -4.54 -0.12
C VAL A 14 4.50 -5.77 -0.50
N ARG A 15 3.48 -6.11 0.29
CA ARG A 15 2.65 -7.26 -0.01
C ARG A 15 1.98 -7.13 -1.37
N LEU A 16 1.50 -5.93 -1.69
CA LEU A 16 0.86 -5.70 -2.97
C LEU A 16 1.86 -5.75 -4.12
N ILE A 17 3.08 -5.25 -3.90
CA ILE A 17 4.13 -5.32 -4.91
C ILE A 17 4.51 -6.77 -5.20
N GLN A 18 4.49 -7.62 -4.19
CA GLN A 18 4.81 -9.04 -4.32
C GLN A 18 3.65 -9.86 -4.87
N ASN A 19 2.59 -9.20 -5.33
CA ASN A 19 1.39 -9.85 -5.85
C ASN A 19 0.68 -10.73 -4.86
N LYS A 20 0.85 -10.47 -3.57
CA LYS A 20 0.10 -11.18 -2.55
C LYS A 20 -1.28 -10.56 -2.43
N LYS A 21 -2.28 -11.41 -2.41
CA LYS A 21 -3.65 -10.93 -2.23
C LYS A 21 -3.81 -10.30 -0.86
N LEU A 22 -4.39 -9.12 -0.85
CA LEU A 22 -4.73 -8.44 0.39
C LEU A 22 -6.16 -7.95 0.26
N LEU A 23 -7.01 -8.46 1.14
CA LEU A 23 -8.42 -8.09 1.13
C LEU A 23 -8.61 -6.85 1.99
N GLN A 24 -9.59 -6.04 1.61
CA GLN A 24 -9.91 -4.82 2.33
C GLN A 24 -10.12 -5.08 3.82
N ARG A 25 -10.81 -6.18 4.15
CA ARG A 25 -11.12 -6.52 5.54
C ARG A 25 -9.88 -6.89 6.36
N GLU A 26 -8.76 -7.19 5.71
CA GLU A 26 -7.52 -7.56 6.40
C GLU A 26 -6.69 -6.35 6.79
N MET A 27 -7.08 -5.18 6.32
CA MET A 27 -6.35 -3.96 6.57
C MET A 27 -6.93 -3.20 7.75
N ASP A 28 -6.05 -2.49 8.46
CA ASP A 28 -6.48 -1.50 9.42
C ASP A 28 -7.24 -0.39 8.68
N PRO A 29 -8.45 -0.03 9.12
CA PRO A 29 -9.22 1.00 8.44
C PRO A 29 -8.50 2.33 8.28
N LEU A 30 -7.70 2.73 9.27
CA LEU A 30 -6.95 3.97 9.19
C LEU A 30 -5.89 3.91 8.09
N ASP A 31 -5.16 2.80 8.01
CA ASP A 31 -4.15 2.64 6.97
C ASP A 31 -4.79 2.65 5.59
N MET A 32 -5.95 2.00 5.46
CA MET A 32 -6.67 1.99 4.20
C MET A 32 -7.08 3.40 3.78
N VAL A 33 -7.61 4.18 4.71
CA VAL A 33 -8.02 5.55 4.42
C VAL A 33 -6.83 6.39 3.99
N VAL A 34 -5.73 6.33 4.74
CA VAL A 34 -4.54 7.12 4.41
C VAL A 34 -3.98 6.74 3.05
N LEU A 35 -3.81 5.45 2.80
CA LEU A 35 -3.23 4.99 1.53
C LEU A 35 -4.14 5.31 0.35
N THR A 36 -5.44 5.25 0.54
CA THR A 36 -6.39 5.61 -0.51
C THR A 36 -6.34 7.11 -0.79
N GLN A 37 -6.29 7.93 0.26
CA GLN A 37 -6.28 9.38 0.10
C GLN A 37 -5.02 9.87 -0.60
N VAL A 38 -3.88 9.26 -0.32
CA VAL A 38 -2.65 9.65 -1.00
C VAL A 38 -2.52 9.01 -2.39
N GLY A 39 -3.51 8.20 -2.78
CA GLY A 39 -3.51 7.58 -4.09
C GLY A 39 -2.54 6.42 -4.24
N ALA A 40 -2.11 5.83 -3.12
CA ALA A 40 -1.14 4.74 -3.14
C ALA A 40 -1.76 3.39 -3.48
N ILE A 41 -3.02 3.21 -3.15
CA ILE A 41 -3.74 1.97 -3.43
C ILE A 41 -5.07 2.28 -4.09
N LYS A 42 -5.62 1.29 -4.76
CA LYS A 42 -6.95 1.36 -5.34
C LYS A 42 -7.68 0.06 -5.06
N MET A 43 -9.00 0.14 -5.02
CA MET A 43 -9.82 -1.05 -4.84
C MET A 43 -10.04 -1.76 -6.17
N THR A 44 -9.98 -3.08 -6.13
CA THR A 44 -10.28 -3.91 -7.28
C THR A 44 -11.47 -4.79 -6.96
N LYS A 45 -12.16 -5.25 -7.99
CA LYS A 45 -13.23 -6.21 -7.80
C LYS A 45 -12.64 -7.60 -7.71
N GLU A 46 -12.95 -8.27 -6.60
CA GLU A 46 -12.65 -9.67 -6.43
C GLU A 46 -13.94 -10.48 -6.51
N ASN A 47 -13.82 -11.77 -6.39
CA ASN A 47 -14.99 -12.64 -6.49
C ASN A 47 -15.97 -12.41 -5.36
N ASN A 48 -17.26 -12.45 -5.71
CA ASN A 48 -18.38 -12.32 -4.77
C ASN A 48 -18.34 -10.96 -4.07
N ASN A 49 -18.43 -10.94 -2.75
CA ASN A 49 -18.48 -9.71 -1.98
C ASN A 49 -17.12 -9.26 -1.46
N ASN A 50 -16.07 -9.95 -1.86
CA ASN A 50 -14.72 -9.61 -1.40
C ASN A 50 -14.12 -8.57 -2.33
N LYS A 51 -13.65 -7.48 -1.73
CA LYS A 51 -12.95 -6.44 -2.47
C LYS A 51 -11.46 -6.58 -2.23
N GLY A 52 -10.70 -6.63 -3.31
CA GLY A 52 -9.26 -6.67 -3.24
C GLY A 52 -8.65 -5.29 -3.33
N LEU A 53 -7.35 -5.24 -3.18
CA LEU A 53 -6.58 -4.01 -3.25
C LEU A 53 -5.43 -4.19 -4.24
N ALA A 54 -5.08 -3.09 -4.90
CA ALA A 54 -3.93 -3.08 -5.81
C ALA A 54 -3.12 -1.82 -5.54
N ILE A 55 -1.81 -1.93 -5.73
CA ILE A 55 -0.93 -0.79 -5.61
C ILE A 55 -0.98 0.04 -6.88
N THR A 56 -0.92 1.37 -6.74
CA THR A 56 -0.86 2.28 -7.86
C THR A 56 0.59 2.61 -8.18
N ASN A 57 0.82 3.29 -9.31
CA ASN A 57 2.16 3.78 -9.62
C ASN A 57 2.64 4.77 -8.56
N ALA A 58 1.73 5.60 -8.06
CA ALA A 58 2.07 6.52 -6.98
C ALA A 58 2.45 5.77 -5.71
N GLY A 59 1.77 4.66 -5.42
CA GLY A 59 2.10 3.82 -4.28
C GLY A 59 3.49 3.22 -4.39
N ARG A 60 3.84 2.75 -5.58
CA ARG A 60 5.18 2.19 -5.83
C ARG A 60 6.27 3.24 -5.59
N ARG A 61 6.05 4.46 -6.08
CA ARG A 61 7.00 5.56 -5.89
C ARG A 61 7.15 5.90 -4.42
N ARG A 62 6.05 5.95 -3.69
CA ARG A 62 6.11 6.22 -2.25
C ARG A 62 6.88 5.16 -1.51
N PHE A 63 6.63 3.91 -1.86
CA PHE A 63 7.35 2.80 -1.22
C PHE A 63 8.85 2.87 -1.50
N ILE A 64 9.23 3.11 -2.74
CA ILE A 64 10.64 3.20 -3.11
C ILE A 64 11.32 4.33 -2.35
N LYS A 65 10.67 5.48 -2.28
CA LYS A 65 11.18 6.63 -1.55
C LYS A 65 11.37 6.31 -0.06
N TRP A 66 10.37 5.67 0.52
CA TRP A 66 10.43 5.28 1.92
C TRP A 66 11.55 4.27 2.17
N ALA A 67 11.67 3.29 1.30
CA ALA A 67 12.69 2.25 1.46
C ALA A 67 14.10 2.81 1.37
N ARG A 68 14.33 3.75 0.46
CA ARG A 68 15.62 4.42 0.35
C ARG A 68 15.94 5.23 1.59
N LYS A 69 14.96 5.96 2.08
CA LYS A 69 15.14 6.76 3.28
C LYS A 69 15.44 5.91 4.50
N ASN A 70 14.90 4.71 4.55
CA ASN A 70 15.08 3.79 5.67
C ASN A 70 16.13 2.73 5.40
N GLU A 71 16.91 2.90 4.35
CA GLU A 71 18.03 2.02 4.00
C GLU A 71 17.63 0.57 3.78
N MET A 72 16.40 0.36 3.34
CA MET A 72 15.90 -0.98 3.04
C MET A 72 16.28 -1.44 1.63
N LEU A 73 16.65 -0.50 0.77
CA LEU A 73 17.12 -0.80 -0.57
C LEU A 73 18.61 -0.52 -0.61
N ASN A 74 19.36 -1.57 -0.80
CA ASN A 74 20.81 -1.44 -0.97
C ASN A 74 21.13 -1.34 -2.46
N ASP A 75 21.89 -0.34 -2.79
CA ASP A 75 22.34 -0.17 -4.16
C ASP A 75 23.39 -1.18 -4.53
#